data_ca1aa7a06817b2e53381d9fb98e72703
#
_entry.id   ca1aa7a06817b2e53381d9fb98e72703
#
_cell.length_a   1.000
_cell.length_b   1.000
_cell.length_c   1.000
_cell.angle_alpha   90.00
_cell.angle_beta   90.00
_cell.angle_gamma   90.00
#
_symmetry.space_group_name_H-M   'P 1'
#
loop_
_entity.id
_entity.type
_entity.pdbx_description
1 polymer ?
#
loop_
_entity_poly.entity_id
_entity_poly.type
_entity_poly.pdbx_seq_one_letter_code
_entity_poly.pdbx_strand_id
1 'polypeptide(L)'
;HEGRRGIEVSCSDEGPGLDKQRDFVDGFSTGSSLGIGLGAVARMADSCDVLTPPSGRGVEIVCRKWLKTVRAATPAQPATTSLLPVEVGARSRAYPGLKVNGDAYVMRFLGGRRILAAVIDGLGHGIDAHEAAVVAQSAIETNGSLDLVGLFHDAHQLLRRTRGAVMAVAVLHLDERRMEFLGVGNIEAVLINDKSSTQLTSLGGTVGHSMRSVRSFQYPWDGRHTLVMCSDGIKSAWRTQIPKEILHAHPDILTEPILSGFSREKDDATALGIREKR
;
A
#
# COMPACT_ATOMS: atom_id res chain seq x y z
N HIS A 1 -0.25 25.99 11.06
CA HIS A 1 -0.66 26.40 12.39
C HIS A 1 0.60 26.88 13.14
N GLU A 2 0.59 28.07 13.76
CA GLU A 2 1.69 28.64 14.56
C GLU A 2 3.06 28.67 13.85
N GLY A 3 3.11 28.85 12.53
CA GLY A 3 4.34 28.86 11.74
C GLY A 3 5.00 27.49 11.54
N ARG A 4 4.41 26.40 12.03
CA ARG A 4 4.89 25.01 11.79
C ARG A 4 4.26 24.45 10.53
N ARG A 5 5.05 23.71 9.77
CA ARG A 5 4.57 22.94 8.61
C ARG A 5 4.26 21.52 9.05
N GLY A 6 3.14 20.97 8.63
CA GLY A 6 2.69 19.63 9.01
C GLY A 6 1.45 19.22 8.26
N ILE A 7 0.88 18.12 8.69
CA ILE A 7 -0.42 17.60 8.22
C ILE A 7 -1.40 17.70 9.40
N GLU A 8 -2.58 18.22 9.15
CA GLU A 8 -3.72 18.18 10.05
C GLU A 8 -4.81 17.31 9.40
N VAL A 9 -5.35 16.40 10.18
CA VAL A 9 -6.48 15.54 9.78
C VAL A 9 -7.57 15.74 10.83
N SER A 10 -8.77 16.10 10.39
CA SER A 10 -9.95 16.11 11.23
C SER A 10 -10.95 15.04 10.79
N CYS A 11 -11.58 14.41 11.76
CA CYS A 11 -12.66 13.45 11.55
C CYS A 11 -13.77 13.76 12.55
N SER A 12 -15.02 13.87 12.07
CA SER A 12 -16.17 14.14 12.91
C SER A 12 -17.26 13.08 12.73
N ASP A 13 -17.98 12.80 13.82
CA ASP A 13 -19.17 11.97 13.82
C ASP A 13 -20.30 12.62 14.65
N GLU A 14 -21.49 12.04 14.60
CA GLU A 14 -22.68 12.46 15.37
C GLU A 14 -22.99 11.47 16.51
N GLY A 15 -22.02 10.66 16.92
CA GLY A 15 -22.15 9.64 17.96
C GLY A 15 -22.34 10.21 19.37
N PRO A 16 -22.32 9.36 20.40
CA PRO A 16 -22.54 9.76 21.79
C PRO A 16 -21.39 10.56 22.42
N GLY A 17 -20.31 10.83 21.66
CA GLY A 17 -19.11 11.50 22.14
C GLY A 17 -18.01 10.52 22.57
N LEU A 18 -16.84 11.05 22.92
CA LEU A 18 -15.65 10.29 23.33
C LEU A 18 -15.12 10.82 24.67
N ASP A 19 -14.65 9.89 25.50
CA ASP A 19 -13.83 10.18 26.66
C ASP A 19 -12.36 9.91 26.32
N LYS A 20 -11.56 10.99 26.20
CA LYS A 20 -10.17 10.91 25.78
C LYS A 20 -9.33 10.02 26.69
N GLN A 21 -9.60 9.98 27.98
CA GLN A 21 -8.82 9.19 28.95
C GLN A 21 -9.11 7.70 28.82
N ARG A 22 -10.32 7.33 28.44
CA ARG A 22 -10.78 5.94 28.34
C ARG A 22 -10.64 5.39 26.91
N ASP A 23 -11.11 6.17 25.94
CA ASP A 23 -11.35 5.66 24.58
C ASP A 23 -10.08 5.66 23.71
N PHE A 24 -8.98 6.30 24.18
CA PHE A 24 -7.65 6.25 23.55
C PHE A 24 -6.73 5.17 24.15
N VAL A 25 -7.23 4.35 25.09
CA VAL A 25 -6.49 3.21 25.64
C VAL A 25 -6.70 2.00 24.72
N ASP A 26 -5.60 1.32 24.38
CA ASP A 26 -5.66 0.11 23.55
C ASP A 26 -6.51 -0.99 24.22
N GLY A 27 -7.35 -1.61 23.41
CA GLY A 27 -8.25 -2.67 23.85
C GLY A 27 -9.62 -2.19 24.37
N PHE A 28 -9.86 -0.88 24.46
CA PHE A 28 -11.18 -0.36 24.78
C PHE A 28 -11.98 -0.06 23.50
N SER A 29 -13.19 -0.62 23.41
CA SER A 29 -14.13 -0.35 22.33
C SER A 29 -15.55 -0.43 22.86
N THR A 30 -16.39 0.52 22.47
CA THR A 30 -17.84 0.50 22.73
C THR A 30 -18.62 -0.28 21.66
N GLY A 31 -17.93 -0.72 20.59
CA GLY A 31 -18.49 -1.51 19.50
C GLY A 31 -17.81 -2.89 19.38
N SER A 32 -18.05 -3.58 18.28
CA SER A 32 -17.46 -4.89 17.95
C SER A 32 -16.01 -4.85 17.44
N SER A 33 -15.32 -3.73 17.59
CA SER A 33 -13.93 -3.54 17.11
C SER A 33 -12.91 -3.87 18.20
N LEU A 34 -11.65 -4.14 17.79
CA LEU A 34 -10.55 -4.47 18.69
C LEU A 34 -10.09 -3.34 19.62
N GLY A 35 -10.65 -2.13 19.51
CA GLY A 35 -10.34 -0.99 20.37
C GLY A 35 -8.91 -0.43 20.26
N ILE A 36 -8.19 -0.69 19.16
CA ILE A 36 -6.80 -0.25 18.98
C ILE A 36 -6.65 0.98 18.09
N GLY A 37 -7.72 1.40 17.40
CA GLY A 37 -7.66 2.44 16.37
C GLY A 37 -7.27 3.82 16.90
N LEU A 38 -7.98 4.33 17.88
CA LEU A 38 -7.75 5.67 18.44
C LEU A 38 -6.42 5.77 19.19
N GLY A 39 -6.02 4.73 19.93
CA GLY A 39 -4.72 4.65 20.58
C GLY A 39 -3.57 4.67 19.56
N ALA A 40 -3.70 3.96 18.43
CA ALA A 40 -2.71 3.96 17.36
C ALA A 40 -2.59 5.35 16.71
N VAL A 41 -3.70 6.01 16.42
CA VAL A 41 -3.71 7.38 15.86
C VAL A 41 -3.03 8.36 16.81
N ALA A 42 -3.32 8.28 18.11
CA ALA A 42 -2.70 9.15 19.10
C ALA A 42 -1.17 8.95 19.20
N ARG A 43 -0.69 7.71 19.08
CA ARG A 43 0.75 7.43 19.09
C ARG A 43 1.46 7.90 17.81
N MET A 44 0.77 7.93 16.69
CA MET A 44 1.33 8.36 15.40
C MET A 44 1.34 9.89 15.25
N ALA A 45 0.40 10.59 15.86
CA ALA A 45 0.28 12.04 15.82
C ALA A 45 1.22 12.70 16.84
N ASP A 46 1.59 13.97 16.61
CA ASP A 46 2.31 14.79 17.58
C ASP A 46 1.32 15.50 18.51
N SER A 47 0.07 15.70 18.06
CA SER A 47 -1.06 16.09 18.91
C SER A 47 -2.37 15.49 18.40
N CYS A 48 -3.26 15.14 19.32
CA CYS A 48 -4.64 14.73 19.06
C CYS A 48 -5.56 15.48 20.03
N ASP A 49 -6.47 16.27 19.45
CA ASP A 49 -7.47 17.02 20.20
C ASP A 49 -8.85 16.41 19.97
N VAL A 50 -9.62 16.27 21.02
CA VAL A 50 -11.03 15.85 20.96
C VAL A 50 -11.87 17.09 21.23
N LEU A 51 -12.67 17.47 20.26
CA LEU A 51 -13.51 18.67 20.29
C LEU A 51 -14.98 18.27 20.28
N THR A 52 -15.82 19.06 20.94
CA THR A 52 -17.27 18.96 20.77
C THR A 52 -17.68 19.90 19.65
N PRO A 53 -18.35 19.40 18.60
CA PRO A 53 -18.82 20.24 17.51
C PRO A 53 -19.77 21.32 17.99
N PRO A 54 -19.92 22.45 17.27
CA PRO A 54 -20.85 23.53 17.64
C PRO A 54 -22.31 23.08 17.76
N SER A 55 -22.68 21.96 17.13
CA SER A 55 -23.99 21.32 17.24
C SER A 55 -24.29 20.73 18.63
N GLY A 56 -23.27 20.59 19.50
CA GLY A 56 -23.38 19.94 20.79
C GLY A 56 -23.60 18.44 20.75
N ARG A 57 -23.57 17.82 19.55
CA ARG A 57 -23.69 16.37 19.33
C ARG A 57 -22.49 15.84 18.56
N GLY A 58 -22.08 14.62 18.91
CA GLY A 58 -20.95 13.96 18.28
C GLY A 58 -19.59 14.39 18.82
N VAL A 59 -18.55 14.08 18.08
CA VAL A 59 -17.17 14.40 18.39
C VAL A 59 -16.41 14.78 17.13
N GLU A 60 -15.49 15.70 17.25
CA GLU A 60 -14.47 15.98 16.23
C GLU A 60 -13.10 15.68 16.83
N ILE A 61 -12.34 14.79 16.15
CA ILE A 61 -10.97 14.47 16.50
C ILE A 61 -10.06 15.19 15.49
N VAL A 62 -9.17 16.04 15.99
CA VAL A 62 -8.18 16.76 15.17
C VAL A 62 -6.80 16.26 15.53
N CYS A 63 -6.14 15.56 14.62
CA CYS A 63 -4.79 15.04 14.78
C CYS A 63 -3.80 15.81 13.92
N ARG A 64 -2.64 16.16 14.49
CA ARG A 64 -1.58 16.91 13.82
C ARG A 64 -0.27 16.18 13.88
N LYS A 65 0.42 16.16 12.74
CA LYS A 65 1.78 15.65 12.59
C LYS A 65 2.66 16.73 12.01
N TRP A 66 3.65 17.18 12.79
CA TRP A 66 4.55 18.24 12.37
C TRP A 66 5.75 17.69 11.61
N LEU A 67 6.19 18.43 10.60
CA LEU A 67 7.50 18.18 10.02
C LEU A 67 8.57 18.49 11.07
N LYS A 68 9.39 17.51 11.42
CA LYS A 68 10.54 17.73 12.29
C LYS A 68 11.51 18.63 11.54
N THR A 69 11.67 19.87 12.01
CA THR A 69 12.75 20.75 11.52
C THR A 69 14.08 20.16 11.99
N VAL A 70 14.81 19.56 11.08
CA VAL A 70 16.24 19.29 11.31
C VAL A 70 16.91 20.65 11.46
N ARG A 71 17.55 20.90 12.61
CA ARG A 71 18.30 22.12 12.90
C ARG A 71 19.26 22.41 11.75
N ALA A 72 19.14 23.59 11.17
CA ALA A 72 19.93 24.04 10.04
C ALA A 72 21.44 24.06 10.41
N ALA A 73 22.22 23.27 9.72
CA ALA A 73 23.60 23.55 9.44
C ALA A 73 23.65 24.19 8.05
N THR A 74 24.06 25.49 8.00
CA THR A 74 24.46 26.26 6.83
C THR A 74 23.56 26.34 5.60
N PRO A 75 23.32 27.51 4.98
CA PRO A 75 22.42 27.67 3.85
C PRO A 75 23.04 27.07 2.59
N ALA A 76 22.66 25.85 2.27
CA ALA A 76 22.87 25.26 0.96
C ALA A 76 21.51 25.09 0.30
N GLN A 77 21.33 25.74 -0.82
CA GLN A 77 20.39 25.55 -1.93
C GLN A 77 19.00 24.97 -1.64
N PRO A 78 17.95 25.36 -2.32
CA PRO A 78 16.60 24.84 -2.15
C PRO A 78 16.57 23.36 -2.57
N ALA A 79 16.76 22.45 -1.62
CA ALA A 79 16.53 21.03 -1.81
C ALA A 79 15.03 20.78 -1.79
N THR A 80 14.43 21.04 -2.88
CA THR A 80 13.17 20.45 -3.28
C THR A 80 13.36 18.97 -3.51
N THR A 81 12.38 18.18 -3.14
CA THR A 81 12.09 16.90 -3.77
C THR A 81 12.46 15.67 -2.97
N SER A 82 11.40 15.03 -2.51
CA SER A 82 11.24 13.57 -2.32
C SER A 82 12.55 12.83 -1.99
N LEU A 83 12.76 12.61 -0.70
CA LEU A 83 13.86 11.80 -0.14
C LEU A 83 13.83 10.31 -0.55
N LEU A 84 12.80 9.86 -1.24
CA LEU A 84 12.74 8.49 -1.73
C LEU A 84 13.58 8.32 -3.00
N PRO A 85 14.41 7.27 -3.07
CA PRO A 85 15.24 7.00 -4.24
C PRO A 85 14.45 6.44 -5.44
N VAL A 86 13.13 6.36 -5.33
CA VAL A 86 12.23 5.85 -6.36
C VAL A 86 11.09 6.82 -6.65
N GLU A 87 10.60 6.73 -7.87
CA GLU A 87 9.34 7.29 -8.32
C GLU A 87 8.27 6.20 -8.22
N VAL A 88 7.07 6.59 -7.81
CA VAL A 88 5.94 5.67 -7.59
C VAL A 88 4.70 6.25 -8.23
N GLY A 89 3.89 5.39 -8.82
CA GLY A 89 2.52 5.67 -9.23
C GLY A 89 1.62 4.55 -8.75
N ALA A 90 0.51 4.88 -8.13
CA ALA A 90 -0.49 3.92 -7.70
C ALA A 90 -1.88 4.42 -8.04
N ARG A 91 -2.69 3.54 -8.60
CA ARG A 91 -4.10 3.78 -8.91
C ARG A 91 -4.91 2.56 -8.49
N SER A 92 -6.01 2.82 -7.82
CA SER A 92 -6.89 1.76 -7.35
C SER A 92 -8.34 2.20 -7.43
N ARG A 93 -9.22 1.27 -7.75
CA ARG A 93 -10.65 1.49 -7.90
C ARG A 93 -11.42 0.29 -7.33
N ALA A 94 -12.39 0.57 -6.47
CA ALA A 94 -13.32 -0.44 -5.99
C ALA A 94 -14.24 -0.96 -7.11
N TYR A 95 -14.79 -2.13 -6.89
CA TYR A 95 -15.88 -2.68 -7.72
C TYR A 95 -16.97 -1.61 -7.91
N PRO A 96 -17.44 -1.37 -9.14
CA PRO A 96 -18.41 -0.32 -9.42
C PRO A 96 -19.67 -0.41 -8.56
N GLY A 97 -19.99 0.68 -7.86
CA GLY A 97 -21.13 0.76 -6.95
C GLY A 97 -20.83 0.35 -5.51
N LEU A 98 -19.64 -0.18 -5.21
CA LEU A 98 -19.22 -0.46 -3.84
C LEU A 98 -18.39 0.67 -3.26
N LYS A 99 -18.45 0.83 -1.92
CA LYS A 99 -17.70 1.85 -1.18
C LYS A 99 -16.33 1.36 -0.70
N VAL A 100 -16.16 0.05 -0.63
CA VAL A 100 -14.92 -0.60 -0.17
C VAL A 100 -14.25 -1.32 -1.34
N ASN A 101 -12.93 -1.29 -1.35
CA ASN A 101 -12.12 -1.93 -2.35
C ASN A 101 -11.62 -3.29 -1.83
N GLY A 102 -11.80 -4.36 -2.60
CA GLY A 102 -11.25 -5.67 -2.31
C GLY A 102 -9.73 -5.76 -2.55
N ASP A 103 -9.19 -4.81 -3.31
CA ASP A 103 -7.76 -4.68 -3.54
C ASP A 103 -7.08 -3.77 -2.52
N ALA A 104 -5.79 -4.00 -2.28
CA ALA A 104 -4.90 -3.10 -1.56
C ALA A 104 -3.49 -3.09 -2.18
N TYR A 105 -2.70 -2.09 -1.86
CA TYR A 105 -1.27 -2.06 -2.15
C TYR A 105 -0.48 -1.55 -0.95
N VAL A 106 0.80 -1.91 -0.89
CA VAL A 106 1.72 -1.47 0.17
C VAL A 106 3.00 -0.95 -0.47
N MET A 107 3.49 0.16 0.07
CA MET A 107 4.82 0.68 -0.21
C MET A 107 5.53 1.00 1.10
N ARG A 108 6.70 0.41 1.33
CA ARG A 108 7.51 0.66 2.52
C ARG A 108 8.95 0.95 2.16
N PHE A 109 9.49 2.00 2.74
CA PHE A 109 10.93 2.22 2.74
C PHE A 109 11.55 1.53 3.97
N LEU A 110 12.42 0.55 3.72
CA LEU A 110 12.96 -0.34 4.76
C LEU A 110 14.33 0.11 5.31
N GLY A 111 14.81 1.29 4.88
CA GLY A 111 16.16 1.75 5.15
C GLY A 111 17.22 1.05 4.29
N GLY A 112 18.47 1.55 4.29
CA GLY A 112 19.55 0.98 3.47
C GLY A 112 19.19 0.88 1.98
N ARG A 113 18.49 1.89 1.43
CA ARG A 113 18.01 1.95 0.05
C ARG A 113 17.26 0.68 -0.41
N ARG A 114 16.47 0.09 0.51
CA ARG A 114 15.58 -1.04 0.22
C ARG A 114 14.13 -0.59 0.25
N ILE A 115 13.35 -1.05 -0.73
CA ILE A 115 11.96 -0.69 -0.92
C ILE A 115 11.14 -1.99 -1.02
N LEU A 116 10.12 -2.10 -0.21
CA LEU A 116 9.10 -3.14 -0.34
C LEU A 116 7.89 -2.56 -1.06
N ALA A 117 7.40 -3.31 -2.03
CA ALA A 117 6.17 -3.02 -2.75
C ALA A 117 5.29 -4.27 -2.81
N ALA A 118 4.00 -4.11 -2.64
CA ALA A 118 3.05 -5.21 -2.74
C ALA A 118 1.74 -4.77 -3.39
N VAL A 119 1.11 -5.71 -4.10
CA VAL A 119 -0.29 -5.64 -4.53
C VAL A 119 -1.00 -6.87 -3.97
N ILE A 120 -2.20 -6.65 -3.47
CA ILE A 120 -3.04 -7.62 -2.78
C ILE A 120 -4.42 -7.55 -3.42
N ASP A 121 -5.04 -8.69 -3.62
CA ASP A 121 -6.40 -8.82 -4.11
C ASP A 121 -7.12 -9.84 -3.22
N GLY A 122 -8.08 -9.36 -2.42
CA GLY A 122 -8.93 -10.18 -1.57
C GLY A 122 -9.97 -10.92 -2.39
N LEU A 123 -10.12 -12.23 -2.19
CA LEU A 123 -10.98 -13.06 -3.04
C LEU A 123 -12.44 -12.58 -3.10
N GLY A 124 -12.86 -12.25 -4.34
CA GLY A 124 -14.19 -11.73 -4.64
C GLY A 124 -14.24 -10.20 -4.57
N HIS A 125 -15.33 -9.65 -4.08
CA HIS A 125 -15.51 -8.19 -3.98
C HIS A 125 -16.34 -7.83 -2.74
N GLY A 126 -16.35 -6.56 -2.36
CA GLY A 126 -17.12 -6.05 -1.23
C GLY A 126 -16.42 -6.25 0.12
N ILE A 127 -17.20 -6.28 1.20
CA ILE A 127 -16.69 -6.20 2.58
C ILE A 127 -15.76 -7.36 2.92
N ASP A 128 -16.09 -8.59 2.55
CA ASP A 128 -15.28 -9.76 2.92
C ASP A 128 -13.94 -9.80 2.14
N ALA A 129 -13.92 -9.34 0.87
CA ALA A 129 -12.70 -9.20 0.10
C ALA A 129 -11.82 -8.07 0.68
N HIS A 130 -12.45 -6.96 1.03
CA HIS A 130 -11.79 -5.85 1.70
C HIS A 130 -11.15 -6.27 3.03
N GLU A 131 -11.87 -7.04 3.86
CA GLU A 131 -11.33 -7.57 5.12
C GLU A 131 -10.09 -8.42 4.88
N ALA A 132 -10.12 -9.32 3.90
CA ALA A 132 -8.96 -10.12 3.52
C ALA A 132 -7.79 -9.26 3.05
N ALA A 133 -8.04 -8.27 2.21
CA ALA A 133 -7.01 -7.34 1.74
C ALA A 133 -6.37 -6.55 2.89
N VAL A 134 -7.17 -6.04 3.83
CA VAL A 134 -6.69 -5.30 5.01
C VAL A 134 -5.85 -6.19 5.93
N VAL A 135 -6.25 -7.43 6.16
CA VAL A 135 -5.47 -8.38 6.98
C VAL A 135 -4.12 -8.67 6.31
N ALA A 136 -4.10 -8.91 4.99
CA ALA A 136 -2.86 -9.13 4.24
C ALA A 136 -1.96 -7.88 4.24
N GLN A 137 -2.55 -6.69 4.04
CA GLN A 137 -1.85 -5.41 4.12
C GLN A 137 -1.19 -5.21 5.48
N SER A 138 -1.94 -5.42 6.56
CA SER A 138 -1.42 -5.32 7.93
C SER A 138 -0.27 -6.28 8.18
N ALA A 139 -0.36 -7.53 7.71
CA ALA A 139 0.71 -8.51 7.82
C ALA A 139 2.00 -8.03 7.15
N ILE A 140 1.90 -7.41 5.96
CA ILE A 140 3.05 -6.85 5.24
C ILE A 140 3.61 -5.61 5.95
N GLU A 141 2.73 -4.71 6.43
CA GLU A 141 3.13 -3.46 7.08
C GLU A 141 3.83 -3.67 8.43
N THR A 142 3.39 -4.66 9.20
CA THR A 142 3.93 -4.97 10.53
C THR A 142 5.13 -5.91 10.50
N ASN A 143 5.35 -6.63 9.39
CA ASN A 143 6.49 -7.53 9.27
C ASN A 143 7.81 -6.75 9.29
N GLY A 144 8.65 -7.07 10.27
CA GLY A 144 9.98 -6.47 10.44
C GLY A 144 11.10 -7.22 9.70
N SER A 145 10.81 -8.42 9.17
CA SER A 145 11.75 -9.25 8.43
C SER A 145 11.71 -8.96 6.93
N LEU A 146 12.84 -9.18 6.25
CA LEU A 146 12.93 -9.20 4.79
C LEU A 146 12.74 -10.61 4.21
N ASP A 147 12.47 -11.60 5.04
CA ASP A 147 12.15 -12.95 4.60
C ASP A 147 10.75 -12.98 3.98
N LEU A 148 10.68 -12.95 2.65
CA LEU A 148 9.41 -13.02 1.94
C LEU A 148 8.70 -14.35 2.14
N VAL A 149 9.43 -15.45 2.30
CA VAL A 149 8.84 -16.77 2.54
C VAL A 149 8.15 -16.80 3.91
N GLY A 150 8.83 -16.34 4.94
CA GLY A 150 8.26 -16.17 6.28
C GLY A 150 7.04 -15.24 6.29
N LEU A 151 7.14 -14.10 5.62
CA LEU A 151 6.00 -13.16 5.47
C LEU A 151 4.77 -13.84 4.87
N PHE A 152 4.93 -14.63 3.80
CA PHE A 152 3.80 -15.34 3.18
C PHE A 152 3.23 -16.43 4.08
N HIS A 153 4.05 -17.12 4.87
CA HIS A 153 3.56 -18.08 5.86
C HIS A 153 2.77 -17.41 6.98
N ASP A 154 3.24 -16.28 7.49
CA ASP A 154 2.53 -15.50 8.52
C ASP A 154 1.21 -14.96 7.98
N ALA A 155 1.23 -14.34 6.80
CA ALA A 155 0.02 -13.87 6.11
C ALA A 155 -0.97 -15.02 5.87
N HIS A 156 -0.48 -16.20 5.47
CA HIS A 156 -1.32 -17.39 5.27
C HIS A 156 -2.05 -17.78 6.55
N GLN A 157 -1.40 -17.77 7.70
CA GLN A 157 -2.05 -18.09 8.96
C GLN A 157 -3.10 -17.03 9.36
N LEU A 158 -2.79 -15.75 9.19
CA LEU A 158 -3.70 -14.65 9.52
C LEU A 158 -4.95 -14.66 8.65
N LEU A 159 -4.79 -14.96 7.36
CA LEU A 159 -5.88 -14.95 6.38
C LEU A 159 -6.81 -16.17 6.45
N ARG A 160 -6.50 -17.22 7.23
CA ARG A 160 -7.32 -18.45 7.30
C ARG A 160 -8.76 -18.23 7.75
N ARG A 161 -9.04 -17.14 8.44
CA ARG A 161 -10.40 -16.79 8.92
C ARG A 161 -11.13 -15.82 7.99
N THR A 162 -10.53 -15.46 6.87
CA THR A 162 -11.09 -14.58 5.84
C THR A 162 -11.38 -15.37 4.58
N ARG A 163 -11.80 -14.69 3.51
CA ARG A 163 -11.90 -15.30 2.17
C ARG A 163 -10.53 -15.65 1.58
N GLY A 164 -9.42 -15.22 2.19
CA GLY A 164 -8.10 -15.32 1.62
C GLY A 164 -7.84 -14.25 0.56
N ALA A 165 -6.59 -14.20 0.11
CA ALA A 165 -6.16 -13.24 -0.90
C ALA A 165 -5.14 -13.86 -1.84
N VAL A 166 -5.00 -13.28 -3.03
CA VAL A 166 -3.80 -13.41 -3.85
C VAL A 166 -2.93 -12.19 -3.60
N MET A 167 -1.64 -12.36 -3.57
CA MET A 167 -0.72 -11.26 -3.29
C MET A 167 0.64 -11.47 -3.94
N ALA A 168 1.27 -10.36 -4.28
CA ALA A 168 2.64 -10.34 -4.78
C ALA A 168 3.42 -9.26 -4.04
N VAL A 169 4.64 -9.60 -3.64
CA VAL A 169 5.56 -8.73 -2.91
C VAL A 169 6.89 -8.69 -3.62
N ALA A 170 7.41 -7.50 -3.82
CA ALA A 170 8.75 -7.24 -4.35
C ALA A 170 9.58 -6.46 -3.31
N VAL A 171 10.82 -6.85 -3.11
CA VAL A 171 11.82 -6.09 -2.35
C VAL A 171 12.93 -5.68 -3.29
N LEU A 172 13.03 -4.37 -3.53
CA LEU A 172 14.08 -3.76 -4.35
C LEU A 172 15.30 -3.47 -3.46
N HIS A 173 16.43 -4.03 -3.78
CA HIS A 173 17.73 -3.79 -3.16
C HIS A 173 18.54 -2.90 -4.11
N LEU A 174 18.38 -1.58 -3.98
CA LEU A 174 18.89 -0.63 -4.97
C LEU A 174 20.44 -0.62 -5.05
N ASP A 175 21.11 -0.76 -3.90
CA ASP A 175 22.58 -0.81 -3.86
C ASP A 175 23.13 -2.12 -4.40
N GLU A 176 22.41 -3.23 -4.18
CA GLU A 176 22.81 -4.57 -4.63
C GLU A 176 22.38 -4.84 -6.09
N ARG A 177 21.66 -3.91 -6.71
CA ARG A 177 21.17 -4.03 -8.10
C ARG A 177 20.35 -5.30 -8.35
N ARG A 178 19.58 -5.73 -7.37
CA ARG A 178 18.69 -6.89 -7.44
C ARG A 178 17.33 -6.60 -6.85
N MET A 179 16.37 -7.38 -7.25
CA MET A 179 15.03 -7.40 -6.70
C MET A 179 14.67 -8.84 -6.31
N GLU A 180 14.12 -9.00 -5.13
CA GLU A 180 13.52 -10.25 -4.69
C GLU A 180 12.00 -10.15 -4.87
N PHE A 181 11.39 -11.20 -5.40
CA PHE A 181 9.96 -11.24 -5.70
C PHE A 181 9.35 -12.57 -5.24
N LEU A 182 8.18 -12.50 -4.62
CA LEU A 182 7.31 -13.63 -4.34
C LEU A 182 5.88 -13.26 -4.64
N GLY A 183 5.23 -14.03 -5.51
CA GLY A 183 3.80 -13.90 -5.82
C GLY A 183 3.08 -15.23 -5.63
N VAL A 184 1.88 -15.18 -5.07
CA VAL A 184 0.93 -16.30 -4.97
C VAL A 184 -0.40 -15.84 -5.53
N GLY A 185 -0.87 -16.57 -6.55
CA GLY A 185 -2.09 -16.26 -7.28
C GLY A 185 -1.83 -15.56 -8.60
N ASN A 186 -2.75 -14.72 -9.03
CA ASN A 186 -2.85 -14.15 -10.37
C ASN A 186 -2.50 -12.65 -10.45
N ILE A 187 -1.86 -12.07 -9.41
CA ILE A 187 -1.30 -10.73 -9.54
C ILE A 187 -0.29 -10.72 -10.68
N GLU A 188 -0.52 -9.87 -11.66
CA GLU A 188 0.42 -9.66 -12.75
C GLU A 188 1.55 -8.74 -12.30
N ALA A 189 2.79 -9.18 -12.43
CA ALA A 189 3.96 -8.37 -12.16
C ALA A 189 4.92 -8.41 -13.35
N VAL A 190 5.37 -7.23 -13.80
CA VAL A 190 6.17 -7.09 -15.03
C VAL A 190 7.32 -6.12 -14.78
N LEU A 191 8.53 -6.52 -15.17
CA LEU A 191 9.67 -5.63 -15.29
C LEU A 191 9.78 -5.13 -16.72
N ILE A 192 9.77 -3.82 -16.90
CA ILE A 192 9.85 -3.15 -18.20
C ILE A 192 11.15 -2.35 -18.25
N ASN A 193 11.90 -2.48 -19.32
CA ASN A 193 13.03 -1.62 -19.67
C ASN A 193 12.98 -1.24 -21.16
N ASP A 194 13.91 -0.41 -21.64
CA ASP A 194 13.93 0.09 -23.02
C ASP A 194 13.95 -1.02 -24.10
N LYS A 195 14.37 -2.23 -23.74
CA LYS A 195 14.59 -3.34 -24.68
C LYS A 195 13.59 -4.49 -24.51
N SER A 196 13.05 -4.68 -23.33
CA SER A 196 12.26 -5.88 -23.00
C SER A 196 11.22 -5.63 -21.94
N SER A 197 10.23 -6.53 -21.91
CA SER A 197 9.25 -6.65 -20.86
C SER A 197 9.29 -8.10 -20.37
N THR A 198 9.57 -8.28 -19.09
CA THR A 198 9.71 -9.61 -18.46
C THR A 198 8.61 -9.81 -17.44
N GLN A 199 7.75 -10.79 -17.64
CA GLN A 199 6.76 -11.18 -16.65
C GLN A 199 7.43 -11.94 -15.50
N LEU A 200 7.13 -11.55 -14.26
CA LEU A 200 7.62 -12.21 -13.07
C LEU A 200 6.81 -13.47 -12.78
N THR A 201 7.45 -14.44 -12.15
CA THR A 201 6.82 -15.73 -11.85
C THR A 201 6.03 -15.67 -10.56
N SER A 202 4.71 -15.83 -10.64
CA SER A 202 3.84 -16.09 -9.49
C SER A 202 3.54 -17.58 -9.36
N LEU A 203 3.44 -18.04 -8.11
CA LEU A 203 3.08 -19.42 -7.79
C LEU A 203 1.56 -19.58 -7.72
N GLY A 204 1.04 -20.73 -8.11
CA GLY A 204 -0.38 -20.99 -8.01
C GLY A 204 -0.84 -21.15 -6.55
N GLY A 205 -2.03 -20.64 -6.23
CA GLY A 205 -2.63 -20.78 -4.91
C GLY A 205 -3.36 -19.54 -4.43
N THR A 206 -3.79 -19.60 -3.17
CA THR A 206 -4.47 -18.53 -2.44
C THR A 206 -3.91 -18.49 -1.04
N VAL A 207 -3.42 -17.34 -0.63
CA VAL A 207 -2.93 -17.10 0.74
C VAL A 207 -4.14 -17.12 1.68
N GLY A 208 -4.07 -17.91 2.73
CA GLY A 208 -5.18 -18.19 3.64
C GLY A 208 -5.86 -19.54 3.40
N HIS A 209 -5.81 -20.10 2.18
CA HIS A 209 -6.50 -21.35 1.85
C HIS A 209 -5.59 -22.41 1.22
N SER A 210 -5.19 -22.23 -0.03
CA SER A 210 -4.52 -23.26 -0.84
C SER A 210 -3.09 -22.90 -1.21
N MET A 211 -2.35 -22.29 -0.30
CA MET A 211 -0.94 -22.00 -0.50
C MET A 211 -0.10 -23.25 -0.24
N ARG A 212 0.61 -23.72 -1.25
CA ARG A 212 1.60 -24.79 -1.15
C ARG A 212 2.96 -24.22 -0.72
N SER A 213 4.05 -24.98 -0.86
CA SER A 213 5.39 -24.46 -0.62
C SER A 213 5.67 -23.27 -1.51
N VAL A 214 6.12 -22.17 -0.92
CA VAL A 214 6.45 -20.93 -1.61
C VAL A 214 7.97 -20.71 -1.62
N ARG A 215 8.44 -20.00 -2.64
CA ARG A 215 9.83 -19.55 -2.75
C ARG A 215 9.88 -18.19 -3.41
N SER A 216 10.85 -17.39 -3.03
CA SER A 216 11.14 -16.13 -3.72
C SER A 216 11.99 -16.38 -4.98
N PHE A 217 11.91 -15.43 -5.90
CA PHE A 217 12.70 -15.38 -7.12
C PHE A 217 13.54 -14.10 -7.13
N GLN A 218 14.76 -14.23 -7.66
CA GLN A 218 15.64 -13.08 -7.80
C GLN A 218 15.62 -12.58 -9.24
N TYR A 219 15.56 -11.25 -9.39
CA TYR A 219 15.59 -10.57 -10.68
C TYR A 219 16.62 -9.45 -10.65
N PRO A 220 17.26 -9.13 -11.77
CA PRO A 220 18.14 -7.96 -11.86
C PRO A 220 17.35 -6.68 -11.71
N TRP A 221 17.93 -5.70 -11.02
CA TRP A 221 17.41 -4.35 -10.90
C TRP A 221 18.53 -3.35 -11.18
N ASP A 222 18.65 -2.89 -12.41
CA ASP A 222 19.79 -2.05 -12.87
C ASP A 222 19.48 -0.54 -12.85
N GLY A 223 18.36 -0.13 -12.25
CA GLY A 223 17.91 1.26 -12.19
C GLY A 223 17.27 1.77 -13.49
N ARG A 224 17.18 0.93 -14.54
CA ARG A 224 16.49 1.23 -15.80
C ARG A 224 15.13 0.57 -15.91
N HIS A 225 14.83 -0.30 -14.97
CA HIS A 225 13.57 -1.01 -14.94
C HIS A 225 12.46 -0.17 -14.31
N THR A 226 11.25 -0.34 -14.85
CA THR A 226 9.99 -0.01 -14.18
C THR A 226 9.33 -1.33 -13.79
N LEU A 227 9.07 -1.52 -12.50
CA LEU A 227 8.20 -2.61 -12.02
C LEU A 227 6.76 -2.13 -12.10
N VAL A 228 5.90 -2.92 -12.74
CA VAL A 228 4.45 -2.71 -12.76
C VAL A 228 3.80 -3.95 -12.18
N MET A 229 2.92 -3.75 -11.19
CA MET A 229 2.13 -4.80 -10.56
C MET A 229 0.65 -4.45 -10.67
N CYS A 230 -0.16 -5.42 -11.10
CA CYS A 230 -1.60 -5.23 -11.31
C CYS A 230 -2.39 -6.38 -10.70
N SER A 231 -3.54 -6.08 -10.06
CA SER A 231 -4.54 -7.10 -9.74
C SER A 231 -5.22 -7.61 -11.02
N ASP A 232 -5.95 -8.71 -10.91
CA ASP A 232 -6.61 -9.34 -12.06
C ASP A 232 -7.78 -8.51 -12.62
N GLY A 233 -8.26 -7.52 -11.87
CA GLY A 233 -9.17 -6.50 -12.39
C GLY A 233 -8.59 -5.62 -13.50
N ILE A 234 -7.29 -5.73 -13.79
CA ILE A 234 -6.64 -5.10 -14.94
C ILE A 234 -6.39 -6.15 -16.05
N LYS A 235 -6.83 -5.84 -17.26
CA LYS A 235 -6.60 -6.68 -18.46
C LYS A 235 -5.14 -6.56 -18.89
N SER A 236 -4.43 -7.68 -19.10
CA SER A 236 -3.01 -7.72 -19.50
C SER A 236 -2.71 -7.07 -20.87
N ALA A 237 -3.73 -6.73 -21.65
CA ALA A 237 -3.60 -6.05 -22.93
C ALA A 237 -2.87 -4.69 -22.84
N TRP A 238 -2.83 -4.05 -21.67
CA TRP A 238 -2.08 -2.83 -21.45
C TRP A 238 -0.60 -2.92 -21.88
N ARG A 239 0.01 -4.10 -21.72
CA ARG A 239 1.43 -4.33 -22.06
C ARG A 239 1.74 -4.12 -23.53
N THR A 240 0.78 -4.34 -24.39
CA THR A 240 0.95 -4.25 -25.86
C THR A 240 0.26 -3.05 -26.48
N GLN A 241 -0.72 -2.47 -25.77
CA GLN A 241 -1.55 -1.40 -26.30
C GLN A 241 -1.15 -0.01 -25.79
N ILE A 242 -0.46 0.08 -24.65
CA ILE A 242 0.08 1.36 -24.16
C ILE A 242 1.31 1.72 -25.00
N PRO A 243 1.38 2.97 -25.52
CA PRO A 243 2.55 3.46 -26.26
C PRO A 243 3.84 3.35 -25.44
N LYS A 244 4.96 3.08 -26.10
CA LYS A 244 6.26 2.92 -25.43
C LYS A 244 6.66 4.16 -24.64
N GLU A 245 6.33 5.34 -25.12
CA GLU A 245 6.60 6.63 -24.47
C GLU A 245 5.93 6.70 -23.10
N ILE A 246 4.73 6.16 -22.98
CA ILE A 246 3.97 6.06 -21.72
C ILE A 246 4.52 4.95 -20.84
N LEU A 247 4.89 3.79 -21.41
CA LEU A 247 5.51 2.69 -20.64
C LEU A 247 6.81 3.13 -19.95
N HIS A 248 7.52 4.10 -20.54
CA HIS A 248 8.76 4.66 -19.98
C HIS A 248 8.58 6.01 -19.28
N ALA A 249 7.35 6.50 -19.16
CA ALA A 249 7.05 7.73 -18.44
C ALA A 249 7.16 7.54 -16.91
N HIS A 250 6.98 8.62 -16.18
CA HIS A 250 6.87 8.55 -14.71
C HIS A 250 5.78 7.55 -14.31
N PRO A 251 5.99 6.69 -13.29
CA PRO A 251 5.03 5.65 -12.90
C PRO A 251 3.61 6.17 -12.65
N ASP A 252 3.47 7.39 -12.16
CA ASP A 252 2.17 8.03 -11.95
C ASP A 252 1.43 8.31 -13.29
N ILE A 253 2.18 8.66 -14.34
CA ILE A 253 1.63 8.85 -15.70
C ILE A 253 1.29 7.50 -16.33
N LEU A 254 2.09 6.45 -16.04
CA LEU A 254 1.87 5.11 -16.57
C LEU A 254 0.64 4.43 -15.96
N THR A 255 0.45 4.54 -14.65
CA THR A 255 -0.65 3.82 -13.95
C THR A 255 -2.02 4.39 -14.27
N GLU A 256 -2.12 5.65 -14.70
CA GLU A 256 -3.39 6.26 -15.08
C GLU A 256 -4.06 5.56 -16.29
N PRO A 257 -3.45 5.46 -17.49
CA PRO A 257 -4.06 4.75 -18.59
C PRO A 257 -4.19 3.25 -18.34
N ILE A 258 -3.35 2.63 -17.49
CA ILE A 258 -3.53 1.24 -17.11
C ILE A 258 -4.88 1.08 -16.40
N LEU A 259 -5.18 1.89 -15.39
CA LEU A 259 -6.45 1.80 -14.69
C LEU A 259 -7.62 2.21 -15.58
N SER A 260 -7.57 3.40 -16.20
CA SER A 260 -8.71 3.96 -16.93
C SER A 260 -9.06 3.18 -18.20
N GLY A 261 -8.06 2.65 -18.91
CA GLY A 261 -8.23 1.98 -20.20
C GLY A 261 -8.37 0.46 -20.13
N PHE A 262 -7.86 -0.17 -19.06
CA PHE A 262 -7.76 -1.63 -19.01
C PHE A 262 -8.43 -2.28 -17.79
N SER A 263 -9.12 -1.52 -16.96
CA SER A 263 -9.90 -2.11 -15.87
C SER A 263 -11.05 -2.96 -16.39
N ARG A 264 -11.34 -4.05 -15.70
CA ARG A 264 -12.57 -4.84 -15.92
C ARG A 264 -13.76 -4.08 -15.34
N GLU A 265 -14.92 -4.19 -16.00
CA GLU A 265 -16.13 -3.46 -15.58
C GLU A 265 -16.71 -3.94 -14.25
N LYS A 266 -16.49 -5.21 -13.91
CA LYS A 266 -17.09 -5.87 -12.76
C LYS A 266 -16.01 -6.45 -11.85
N ASP A 267 -15.06 -5.60 -11.43
CA ASP A 267 -14.00 -6.01 -10.53
C ASP A 267 -13.42 -4.81 -9.77
N ASP A 268 -12.79 -5.09 -8.64
CA ASP A 268 -11.81 -4.20 -8.04
C ASP A 268 -10.60 -4.12 -8.98
N ALA A 269 -9.87 -3.03 -9.00
CA ALA A 269 -8.75 -2.89 -9.93
C ALA A 269 -7.65 -2.02 -9.33
N THR A 270 -6.43 -2.55 -9.31
CA THR A 270 -5.26 -1.85 -8.75
C THR A 270 -4.06 -1.99 -9.68
N ALA A 271 -3.38 -0.87 -9.93
CA ALA A 271 -2.11 -0.79 -10.64
C ALA A 271 -1.08 -0.02 -9.80
N LEU A 272 0.09 -0.60 -9.61
CA LEU A 272 1.23 -0.01 -8.90
C LEU A 272 2.46 -0.02 -9.81
N GLY A 273 3.06 1.14 -10.01
CA GLY A 273 4.29 1.34 -10.79
C GLY A 273 5.41 1.89 -9.93
N ILE A 274 6.64 1.39 -10.14
CA ILE A 274 7.82 1.81 -9.39
C ILE A 274 9.03 1.86 -10.32
N ARG A 275 9.79 2.96 -10.21
CA ARG A 275 11.04 3.16 -10.95
C ARG A 275 12.07 3.84 -10.07
N GLU A 276 13.36 3.50 -10.21
CA GLU A 276 14.43 4.22 -9.54
C GLU A 276 14.56 5.64 -10.14
N LYS A 277 14.76 6.65 -9.28
CA LYS A 277 15.05 8.02 -9.73
C LYS A 277 16.38 8.06 -10.45
N ARG A 278 16.38 8.73 -11.59
CA ARG A 278 17.59 9.01 -12.36
C ARG A 278 18.27 10.27 -11.88
#